data_9c6c93c7a6ec4aed4862726ee26e177f
#
_entry.id   9c6c93c7a6ec4aed4862726ee26e177f
#
_cell.length_a   1.000
_cell.length_b   1.000
_cell.length_c   1.000
_cell.angle_alpha   90.00
_cell.angle_beta   90.00
_cell.angle_gamma   90.00
#
_symmetry.space_group_name_H-M   'P 1'
#
loop_
_entity.id
_entity.type
_entity.pdbx_description
1 polymer ?
#
loop_
_entity_poly.entity_id
_entity_poly.type
_entity_poly.pdbx_seq_one_letter_code
_entity_poly.pdbx_strand_id
1 'polypeptide(L)'
;SPPSSPILSGITSIDSGSKHNCAIDTAQVLYCWGDNSEGQVGDGTTSTVTSPSTIGMDTNPVLGTIAVVVGDSYSCATASDDLLRCWGGADAGTITIGLAPSQFELPRWTYINSAERDLDNDGSLNLFDTHGAGDSDGDGFPAGPNDIDDGNPAIAKDCNAGSYGRYICKQATVGFYVGSQGSLVMTPARAGHYVDSDGAQADSPCGIGTYQELTGQTSCDPARAGYYVDGIGASSDTPCPGGTFNPDTGSISSGDCDGSEPGYNVPILTQISSGSYHTCAVLDDGSVSCWGDNANGQLGDGTRVGHTVPDSVLLPLGKSAVSISAGSYHTCAVLDDGSLRCWGGNEFGQLGDGTSVERTSPVSVDLGSGRTAVSVSAGESHTCAVLDDSGVKCWGENSNGQIGDGTSTNRLSPVSVD
;
A
#
# COMPACT_ATOMS: atom_id res chain seq x y z
N SER A 1 -39.86 -29.92 -2.71
CA SER A 1 -38.81 -29.12 -2.11
C SER A 1 -37.85 -28.71 -3.23
N PRO A 2 -37.55 -27.45 -3.43
CA PRO A 2 -36.43 -27.09 -4.24
C PRO A 2 -35.16 -27.70 -3.64
N PRO A 3 -34.14 -28.08 -4.42
CA PRO A 3 -32.89 -28.51 -3.85
C PRO A 3 -32.35 -27.35 -2.97
N SER A 4 -32.01 -27.65 -1.73
CA SER A 4 -31.28 -26.72 -0.89
C SER A 4 -30.00 -26.34 -1.66
N SER A 5 -29.83 -25.07 -2.03
CA SER A 5 -28.57 -24.58 -2.55
C SER A 5 -27.46 -25.02 -1.60
N PRO A 6 -26.30 -25.50 -2.07
CA PRO A 6 -25.23 -25.88 -1.18
C PRO A 6 -24.78 -24.65 -0.39
N ILE A 7 -24.87 -24.71 0.94
CA ILE A 7 -24.29 -23.71 1.84
C ILE A 7 -22.82 -23.57 1.48
N LEU A 8 -22.38 -22.33 1.25
CA LEU A 8 -20.96 -22.04 0.96
C LEU A 8 -20.09 -22.53 2.11
N SER A 9 -19.22 -23.48 1.85
CA SER A 9 -18.38 -24.15 2.87
C SER A 9 -16.97 -24.38 2.39
N GLY A 10 -16.04 -24.63 3.32
CA GLY A 10 -14.62 -24.80 2.99
C GLY A 10 -13.93 -23.49 2.64
N ILE A 11 -14.49 -22.35 3.01
CA ILE A 11 -13.93 -21.05 2.69
C ILE A 11 -12.68 -20.77 3.51
N THR A 12 -11.63 -20.33 2.82
CA THR A 12 -10.34 -19.96 3.39
C THR A 12 -10.12 -18.45 3.45
N SER A 13 -10.75 -17.70 2.54
CA SER A 13 -10.63 -16.25 2.45
C SER A 13 -11.91 -15.64 1.93
N ILE A 14 -12.22 -14.44 2.42
CA ILE A 14 -13.32 -13.61 1.94
C ILE A 14 -12.85 -12.15 1.90
N ASP A 15 -13.27 -11.41 0.89
CA ASP A 15 -13.12 -9.97 0.83
C ASP A 15 -14.41 -9.31 0.35
N SER A 16 -14.70 -8.12 0.90
CA SER A 16 -15.95 -7.40 0.70
C SER A 16 -15.67 -6.01 0.19
N GLY A 17 -16.23 -5.68 -0.97
CA GLY A 17 -16.26 -4.33 -1.50
C GLY A 17 -17.51 -3.55 -1.02
N SER A 18 -17.84 -2.46 -1.71
CA SER A 18 -19.00 -1.64 -1.31
C SER A 18 -20.29 -2.45 -1.29
N LYS A 19 -20.58 -3.22 -2.35
CA LYS A 19 -21.87 -3.89 -2.54
C LYS A 19 -21.78 -5.30 -3.10
N HIS A 20 -20.58 -5.89 -3.14
CA HIS A 20 -20.37 -7.26 -3.55
C HIS A 20 -19.22 -7.89 -2.76
N ASN A 21 -19.16 -9.20 -2.79
CA ASN A 21 -18.16 -9.99 -2.07
C ASN A 21 -17.55 -11.04 -2.97
N CYS A 22 -16.34 -11.46 -2.66
CA CYS A 22 -15.72 -12.62 -3.25
C CYS A 22 -15.06 -13.49 -2.17
N ALA A 23 -15.11 -14.81 -2.35
CA ALA A 23 -14.55 -15.79 -1.42
C ALA A 23 -13.80 -16.90 -2.17
N ILE A 24 -12.80 -17.47 -1.52
CA ILE A 24 -12.00 -18.58 -2.05
C ILE A 24 -12.15 -19.77 -1.12
N ASP A 25 -12.39 -20.97 -1.67
CA ASP A 25 -12.49 -22.21 -0.91
C ASP A 25 -11.15 -22.97 -0.83
N THR A 26 -11.14 -24.06 -0.08
CA THR A 26 -9.97 -24.96 0.06
C THR A 26 -9.55 -25.64 -1.24
N ALA A 27 -10.43 -25.69 -2.24
CA ALA A 27 -10.14 -26.19 -3.58
C ALA A 27 -9.64 -25.07 -4.52
N GLN A 28 -9.43 -23.85 -3.98
CA GLN A 28 -9.03 -22.64 -4.72
C GLN A 28 -10.05 -22.19 -5.76
N VAL A 29 -11.33 -22.50 -5.56
CA VAL A 29 -12.44 -22.01 -6.37
C VAL A 29 -12.83 -20.63 -5.87
N LEU A 30 -13.01 -19.71 -6.80
CA LEU A 30 -13.48 -18.34 -6.54
C LEU A 30 -15.01 -18.27 -6.68
N TYR A 31 -15.65 -17.68 -5.69
CA TYR A 31 -17.08 -17.38 -5.66
C TYR A 31 -17.27 -15.88 -5.46
N CYS A 32 -18.16 -15.25 -6.26
CA CYS A 32 -18.53 -13.85 -6.04
C CYS A 32 -20.05 -13.69 -6.08
N TRP A 33 -20.58 -12.66 -5.36
CA TRP A 33 -22.01 -12.34 -5.28
C TRP A 33 -22.22 -10.89 -4.84
N GLY A 34 -23.44 -10.37 -5.06
CA GLY A 34 -23.82 -9.01 -4.74
C GLY A 34 -24.19 -8.20 -5.97
N ASP A 35 -23.92 -6.89 -5.92
CA ASP A 35 -24.09 -5.98 -7.05
C ASP A 35 -23.20 -6.40 -8.23
N ASN A 36 -23.78 -6.37 -9.41
CA ASN A 36 -23.12 -6.75 -10.66
C ASN A 36 -23.42 -5.76 -11.80
N SER A 37 -23.88 -4.56 -11.46
CA SER A 37 -24.28 -3.55 -12.46
C SER A 37 -23.16 -3.16 -13.42
N GLU A 38 -21.89 -3.27 -12.97
CA GLU A 38 -20.68 -3.00 -13.73
C GLU A 38 -19.91 -4.29 -14.11
N GLY A 39 -20.50 -5.48 -13.87
CA GLY A 39 -19.83 -6.76 -14.11
C GLY A 39 -18.83 -7.17 -13.03
N GLN A 40 -18.88 -6.57 -11.86
CA GLN A 40 -17.91 -6.77 -10.77
C GLN A 40 -17.96 -8.16 -10.13
N VAL A 41 -19.04 -8.92 -10.29
CA VAL A 41 -19.12 -10.33 -9.89
C VAL A 41 -18.29 -11.22 -10.83
N GLY A 42 -18.22 -10.89 -12.13
CA GLY A 42 -17.37 -11.62 -13.09
C GLY A 42 -17.99 -12.91 -13.63
N ASP A 43 -19.31 -13.09 -13.54
CA ASP A 43 -20.04 -14.25 -14.07
C ASP A 43 -20.41 -14.14 -15.55
N GLY A 44 -19.97 -13.07 -16.22
CA GLY A 44 -20.29 -12.76 -17.62
C GLY A 44 -21.61 -12.04 -17.80
N THR A 45 -22.30 -11.64 -16.72
CA THR A 45 -23.54 -10.87 -16.74
C THR A 45 -23.36 -9.50 -16.05
N THR A 46 -24.40 -8.68 -16.08
CA THR A 46 -24.50 -7.44 -15.29
C THR A 46 -25.73 -7.46 -14.37
N SER A 47 -26.26 -8.64 -14.10
CA SER A 47 -27.40 -8.79 -13.21
C SER A 47 -26.94 -9.05 -11.79
N THR A 48 -27.59 -8.44 -10.81
CA THR A 48 -27.37 -8.67 -9.37
C THR A 48 -27.41 -10.17 -9.04
N VAL A 49 -26.44 -10.65 -8.29
CA VAL A 49 -26.26 -12.05 -7.90
C VAL A 49 -26.52 -12.17 -6.40
N THR A 50 -27.63 -12.78 -6.02
CA THR A 50 -28.07 -12.88 -4.60
C THR A 50 -27.55 -14.12 -3.86
N SER A 51 -26.87 -15.02 -4.56
CA SER A 51 -26.19 -16.21 -3.99
C SER A 51 -24.84 -16.40 -4.65
N PRO A 52 -23.82 -16.98 -3.97
CA PRO A 52 -22.49 -17.16 -4.52
C PRO A 52 -22.49 -17.85 -5.89
N SER A 53 -21.86 -17.22 -6.87
CA SER A 53 -21.63 -17.77 -8.22
C SER A 53 -20.17 -18.10 -8.40
N THR A 54 -19.85 -19.26 -8.96
CA THR A 54 -18.47 -19.65 -9.27
C THR A 54 -17.93 -18.84 -10.44
N ILE A 55 -16.74 -18.27 -10.26
CA ILE A 55 -16.07 -17.44 -11.26
C ILE A 55 -14.97 -18.24 -11.94
N GLY A 56 -15.13 -18.45 -13.25
CA GLY A 56 -14.11 -19.13 -14.05
C GLY A 56 -12.95 -18.17 -14.37
N MET A 57 -11.78 -18.45 -13.80
CA MET A 57 -10.60 -17.60 -14.00
C MET A 57 -9.97 -17.77 -15.39
N ASP A 58 -10.28 -18.84 -16.12
CA ASP A 58 -9.85 -19.10 -17.50
C ASP A 58 -10.56 -20.33 -18.08
N THR A 59 -10.43 -20.54 -19.40
CA THR A 59 -10.80 -21.78 -20.07
C THR A 59 -9.88 -22.99 -19.71
N ASN A 60 -8.83 -22.75 -18.88
CA ASN A 60 -7.96 -23.80 -18.37
C ASN A 60 -8.37 -24.18 -16.92
N PRO A 61 -8.97 -25.33 -16.71
CA PRO A 61 -9.52 -25.75 -15.40
C PRO A 61 -8.47 -26.08 -14.32
N VAL A 62 -7.19 -25.75 -14.55
CA VAL A 62 -6.06 -26.15 -13.68
C VAL A 62 -5.57 -24.97 -12.80
N LEU A 63 -6.02 -23.73 -13.06
CA LEU A 63 -5.55 -22.57 -12.30
C LEU A 63 -6.45 -22.27 -11.11
N GLY A 64 -5.97 -22.59 -9.90
CA GLY A 64 -6.63 -22.22 -8.66
C GLY A 64 -6.41 -20.76 -8.29
N THR A 65 -7.41 -20.13 -7.66
CA THR A 65 -7.28 -18.76 -7.13
C THR A 65 -6.51 -18.74 -5.82
N ILE A 66 -5.49 -17.88 -5.70
CA ILE A 66 -4.64 -17.76 -4.50
C ILE A 66 -5.12 -16.63 -3.60
N ALA A 67 -5.46 -15.49 -4.18
CA ALA A 67 -5.93 -14.31 -3.45
C ALA A 67 -6.97 -13.54 -4.25
N VAL A 68 -7.86 -12.85 -3.55
CA VAL A 68 -8.85 -11.94 -4.12
C VAL A 68 -8.88 -10.64 -3.34
N VAL A 69 -9.11 -9.53 -4.03
CA VAL A 69 -9.33 -8.20 -3.47
C VAL A 69 -10.53 -7.59 -4.18
N VAL A 70 -11.43 -7.02 -3.40
CA VAL A 70 -12.71 -6.49 -3.88
C VAL A 70 -12.78 -4.99 -3.61
N GLY A 71 -12.95 -4.20 -4.66
CA GLY A 71 -13.13 -2.74 -4.60
C GLY A 71 -14.60 -2.32 -4.61
N ASP A 72 -14.87 -1.05 -4.92
CA ASP A 72 -16.24 -0.52 -4.97
C ASP A 72 -17.07 -1.14 -6.07
N SER A 73 -16.55 -1.14 -7.30
CA SER A 73 -17.24 -1.64 -8.49
C SER A 73 -16.40 -2.60 -9.32
N TYR A 74 -15.32 -3.12 -8.76
CA TYR A 74 -14.40 -4.04 -9.43
C TYR A 74 -13.89 -5.12 -8.48
N SER A 75 -13.39 -6.21 -9.03
CA SER A 75 -12.69 -7.27 -8.30
C SER A 75 -11.37 -7.60 -8.99
N CYS A 76 -10.39 -7.99 -8.23
CA CYS A 76 -9.11 -8.48 -8.72
C CYS A 76 -8.73 -9.78 -8.03
N ALA A 77 -8.15 -10.74 -8.75
CA ALA A 77 -7.64 -11.98 -8.16
C ALA A 77 -6.32 -12.40 -8.80
N THR A 78 -5.51 -13.10 -8.01
CA THR A 78 -4.33 -13.81 -8.49
C THR A 78 -4.58 -15.31 -8.52
N ALA A 79 -4.08 -15.98 -9.54
CA ALA A 79 -4.14 -17.42 -9.65
C ALA A 79 -2.75 -18.05 -9.50
N SER A 80 -2.68 -19.39 -9.55
CA SER A 80 -1.44 -20.16 -9.38
C SER A 80 -0.37 -19.94 -10.44
N ASP A 81 -0.64 -19.10 -11.44
CA ASP A 81 0.30 -18.60 -12.45
C ASP A 81 0.92 -17.24 -12.10
N ASP A 82 0.65 -16.73 -10.89
CA ASP A 82 1.09 -15.41 -10.38
C ASP A 82 0.60 -14.21 -11.20
N LEU A 83 -0.40 -14.38 -12.07
CA LEU A 83 -0.96 -13.28 -12.84
C LEU A 83 -2.15 -12.65 -12.11
N LEU A 84 -2.13 -11.31 -12.05
CA LEU A 84 -3.25 -10.51 -11.54
C LEU A 84 -4.29 -10.31 -12.63
N ARG A 85 -5.55 -10.59 -12.30
CA ARG A 85 -6.73 -10.42 -13.16
C ARG A 85 -7.73 -9.53 -12.47
N CYS A 86 -8.24 -8.52 -13.18
CA CYS A 86 -9.24 -7.61 -12.65
C CYS A 86 -10.43 -7.53 -13.61
N TRP A 87 -11.64 -7.36 -13.06
CA TRP A 87 -12.89 -7.23 -13.82
C TRP A 87 -13.88 -6.31 -13.10
N GLY A 88 -14.91 -5.85 -13.79
CA GLY A 88 -15.89 -4.90 -13.28
C GLY A 88 -15.76 -3.51 -13.88
N GLY A 89 -16.31 -2.52 -13.22
CA GLY A 89 -16.31 -1.12 -13.63
C GLY A 89 -14.92 -0.49 -13.52
N ALA A 90 -14.61 0.37 -14.48
CA ALA A 90 -13.40 1.20 -14.44
C ALA A 90 -13.76 2.58 -13.84
N ASP A 91 -13.72 2.73 -12.52
CA ASP A 91 -13.79 4.05 -11.90
C ASP A 91 -12.50 4.84 -12.15
N ALA A 92 -12.67 6.13 -12.41
CA ALA A 92 -11.61 7.04 -12.79
C ALA A 92 -10.47 7.05 -11.75
N GLY A 93 -9.37 6.39 -12.06
CA GLY A 93 -8.16 6.31 -11.24
C GLY A 93 -7.71 4.91 -10.88
N THR A 94 -8.53 3.88 -11.10
CA THR A 94 -8.21 2.50 -10.78
C THR A 94 -7.71 1.78 -12.02
N ILE A 95 -6.43 1.44 -12.02
CA ILE A 95 -5.73 0.55 -12.96
C ILE A 95 -6.04 0.81 -14.42
N THR A 96 -5.43 1.83 -14.99
CA THR A 96 -5.28 1.95 -16.44
C THR A 96 -4.29 0.89 -16.93
N ILE A 97 -4.76 -0.34 -17.10
CA ILE A 97 -4.09 -1.28 -17.94
C ILE A 97 -4.77 -1.11 -19.30
N GLY A 98 -4.04 -0.43 -20.19
CA GLY A 98 -4.59 0.04 -21.45
C GLY A 98 -5.25 -1.06 -22.27
N LEU A 99 -6.59 -0.96 -22.37
CA LEU A 99 -7.37 -1.34 -23.56
C LEU A 99 -8.77 -0.72 -23.41
N ALA A 100 -9.26 -0.15 -24.51
CA ALA A 100 -10.50 0.60 -24.61
C ALA A 100 -11.75 -0.22 -24.23
N PRO A 101 -12.83 0.45 -23.72
CA PRO A 101 -14.07 -0.19 -23.34
C PRO A 101 -14.86 -0.59 -24.56
N SER A 102 -14.88 -1.86 -24.89
CA SER A 102 -15.89 -2.43 -25.74
C SER A 102 -16.11 -3.89 -25.41
N GLN A 103 -17.23 -4.14 -24.78
CA GLN A 103 -17.91 -5.43 -24.62
C GLN A 103 -17.38 -6.38 -23.53
N PHE A 104 -18.25 -6.56 -22.58
CA PHE A 104 -18.28 -7.50 -21.48
C PHE A 104 -18.12 -8.93 -21.95
N GLU A 105 -16.99 -9.53 -21.74
CA GLU A 105 -16.80 -10.96 -21.75
C GLU A 105 -15.71 -11.29 -20.73
N LEU A 106 -15.90 -12.29 -19.90
CA LEU A 106 -14.98 -13.00 -18.99
C LEU A 106 -13.67 -12.30 -18.60
N PRO A 107 -13.04 -12.50 -17.44
CA PRO A 107 -11.83 -11.83 -16.99
C PRO A 107 -10.78 -11.73 -18.10
N ARG A 108 -10.54 -10.51 -18.61
CA ARG A 108 -9.50 -10.27 -19.61
C ARG A 108 -8.17 -10.00 -18.96
N TRP A 109 -7.19 -10.75 -19.36
CA TRP A 109 -5.79 -10.67 -18.97
C TRP A 109 -5.17 -9.32 -19.30
N THR A 110 -4.49 -8.73 -18.35
CA THR A 110 -3.63 -7.58 -18.60
C THR A 110 -2.23 -7.81 -18.07
N TYR A 111 -1.31 -7.74 -18.98
CA TYR A 111 0.13 -7.85 -18.73
C TYR A 111 0.66 -6.50 -18.25
N ILE A 112 1.31 -6.44 -17.11
CA ILE A 112 2.14 -5.29 -16.71
C ILE A 112 3.56 -5.58 -17.17
N ASN A 113 3.98 -4.94 -18.25
CA ASN A 113 5.38 -4.91 -18.63
C ASN A 113 5.98 -3.57 -18.20
N SER A 114 6.91 -3.63 -17.25
CA SER A 114 7.62 -2.46 -16.73
C SER A 114 8.77 -2.07 -17.66
N ALA A 115 8.45 -1.45 -18.80
CA ALA A 115 9.47 -0.77 -19.59
C ALA A 115 8.84 0.37 -20.40
N GLU A 116 9.39 1.56 -20.18
CA GLU A 116 9.41 2.71 -21.07
C GLU A 116 8.18 3.63 -21.05
N ARG A 117 8.34 4.75 -20.36
CA ARG A 117 7.50 5.93 -20.49
C ARG A 117 8.13 6.90 -21.48
N ASP A 118 7.48 7.08 -22.61
CA ASP A 118 7.50 8.30 -23.42
C ASP A 118 6.44 9.25 -22.83
N LEU A 119 6.87 10.36 -22.22
CA LEU A 119 6.01 11.24 -21.41
C LEU A 119 5.27 12.30 -22.21
N ASP A 120 5.59 12.53 -23.49
CA ASP A 120 4.97 13.53 -24.35
C ASP A 120 4.45 13.00 -25.71
N ASN A 121 4.61 11.69 -25.94
CA ASN A 121 4.02 10.96 -27.05
C ASN A 121 4.43 11.44 -28.46
N ASP A 122 5.65 11.98 -28.63
CA ASP A 122 6.17 12.45 -29.91
C ASP A 122 7.04 11.43 -30.67
N GLY A 123 7.31 10.27 -30.06
CA GLY A 123 8.04 9.17 -30.69
C GLY A 123 9.56 9.28 -30.64
N SER A 124 10.11 10.20 -29.87
CA SER A 124 11.56 10.40 -29.71
C SER A 124 11.97 10.34 -28.25
N LEU A 125 12.98 9.56 -27.92
CA LEU A 125 13.63 9.54 -26.62
C LEU A 125 14.38 10.86 -26.42
N ASN A 126 13.98 11.69 -25.44
CA ASN A 126 14.65 12.91 -25.09
C ASN A 126 16.05 12.65 -24.53
N LEU A 127 17.02 12.55 -25.41
CA LEU A 127 18.42 12.83 -25.12
C LEU A 127 18.78 14.13 -25.80
N PHE A 128 19.07 15.14 -24.99
CA PHE A 128 19.57 16.48 -25.30
C PHE A 128 20.00 16.69 -26.76
N ASP A 129 19.17 17.39 -27.54
CA ASP A 129 19.58 17.99 -28.79
C ASP A 129 19.92 19.47 -28.55
N THR A 130 21.20 19.81 -28.50
CA THR A 130 21.70 21.16 -28.63
C THR A 130 22.74 21.19 -29.76
N HIS A 131 22.26 21.08 -30.98
CA HIS A 131 23.09 21.43 -32.13
C HIS A 131 22.78 22.89 -32.58
N GLY A 132 23.43 23.83 -31.92
CA GLY A 132 23.59 25.20 -32.45
C GLY A 132 24.70 25.21 -33.48
N ALA A 133 24.39 25.61 -34.71
CA ALA A 133 25.37 25.77 -35.80
C ALA A 133 26.46 26.76 -35.41
N GLY A 134 27.73 26.32 -35.43
CA GLY A 134 28.87 27.25 -35.36
C GLY A 134 29.98 26.94 -34.35
N ASP A 135 30.01 25.73 -33.78
CA ASP A 135 31.11 25.27 -32.92
C ASP A 135 32.05 24.42 -33.79
N SER A 136 33.19 25.01 -34.20
CA SER A 136 34.09 24.36 -35.16
C SER A 136 35.21 23.53 -34.53
N ASP A 137 35.43 23.59 -33.22
CA ASP A 137 36.37 22.74 -32.49
C ASP A 137 35.67 21.73 -31.55
N GLY A 138 34.32 21.74 -31.46
CA GLY A 138 33.54 20.79 -30.71
C GLY A 138 33.59 20.96 -29.19
N ASP A 139 33.86 22.20 -28.70
CA ASP A 139 34.06 22.48 -27.30
C ASP A 139 32.81 22.95 -26.55
N GLY A 140 31.67 23.10 -27.27
CA GLY A 140 30.36 23.45 -26.70
C GLY A 140 30.07 24.95 -26.67
N PHE A 141 30.92 25.79 -27.28
CA PHE A 141 30.68 27.24 -27.42
C PHE A 141 30.58 27.65 -28.89
N PRO A 142 29.51 28.30 -29.35
CA PRO A 142 29.44 28.80 -30.71
C PRO A 142 30.42 29.98 -30.93
N ALA A 143 31.02 30.04 -32.11
CA ALA A 143 31.92 31.10 -32.52
C ALA A 143 31.30 32.50 -32.25
N GLY A 144 31.90 33.27 -31.34
CA GLY A 144 31.42 34.57 -30.91
C GLY A 144 32.52 35.45 -30.28
N PRO A 145 32.25 36.72 -29.93
CA PRO A 145 33.28 37.63 -29.40
C PRO A 145 33.89 37.22 -28.05
N ASN A 146 33.42 36.13 -27.44
CA ASN A 146 33.94 35.55 -26.22
C ASN A 146 34.67 34.22 -26.45
N ASP A 147 34.71 33.72 -27.67
CA ASP A 147 35.53 32.61 -28.12
C ASP A 147 36.84 33.14 -28.69
N ILE A 148 37.91 33.01 -27.91
CA ILE A 148 39.22 33.65 -28.24
C ILE A 148 40.11 32.67 -29.03
N ASP A 149 39.77 31.35 -29.11
CA ASP A 149 40.61 30.39 -29.82
C ASP A 149 39.80 29.21 -30.41
N ASP A 150 39.08 29.50 -31.45
CA ASP A 150 38.27 28.55 -32.25
C ASP A 150 39.17 27.56 -33.07
N GLY A 151 40.20 27.01 -32.48
CA GLY A 151 41.13 26.13 -33.17
C GLY A 151 42.13 25.41 -32.28
N ASN A 152 42.13 25.55 -30.96
CA ASN A 152 43.10 24.93 -30.12
C ASN A 152 42.48 24.17 -28.92
N PRO A 153 42.18 22.86 -29.08
CA PRO A 153 41.65 22.01 -28.00
C PRO A 153 42.63 21.79 -26.81
N ALA A 154 43.81 22.43 -26.82
CA ALA A 154 44.85 22.18 -25.82
C ALA A 154 44.77 23.09 -24.56
N ILE A 155 43.92 24.16 -24.58
CA ILE A 155 43.93 25.14 -23.47
C ILE A 155 43.26 24.66 -22.20
N ALA A 156 42.40 23.62 -22.27
CA ALA A 156 41.79 23.02 -21.08
C ALA A 156 42.73 22.12 -20.25
N LYS A 157 43.97 21.88 -20.71
CA LYS A 157 44.87 20.90 -20.09
C LYS A 157 45.64 21.40 -18.84
N ASP A 158 45.55 22.68 -18.54
CA ASP A 158 46.43 23.29 -17.52
C ASP A 158 45.81 23.42 -16.13
N CYS A 159 44.53 23.13 -15.94
CA CYS A 159 43.91 23.11 -14.62
C CYS A 159 44.28 21.79 -13.90
N ASN A 160 44.88 21.88 -12.71
CA ASN A 160 45.14 20.72 -11.86
C ASN A 160 43.84 20.09 -11.34
N ALA A 161 43.90 18.82 -10.93
CA ALA A 161 42.81 18.18 -10.21
C ALA A 161 42.38 19.04 -9.00
N GLY A 162 41.09 19.15 -8.74
CA GLY A 162 40.51 20.09 -7.78
C GLY A 162 40.15 21.46 -8.35
N SER A 163 40.50 21.72 -9.61
CA SER A 163 40.19 22.97 -10.30
C SER A 163 39.61 22.71 -11.68
N TYR A 164 38.71 23.59 -12.12
CA TYR A 164 38.01 23.50 -13.42
C TYR A 164 38.04 24.84 -14.16
N GLY A 165 37.78 24.81 -15.43
CA GLY A 165 37.62 25.99 -16.27
C GLY A 165 38.59 25.99 -17.46
N ARG A 166 38.29 26.81 -18.47
CA ARG A 166 38.99 26.83 -19.76
C ARG A 166 40.15 27.82 -19.81
N TYR A 167 39.93 29.05 -19.34
CA TYR A 167 40.91 30.13 -19.40
C TYR A 167 41.43 30.58 -18.03
N ILE A 168 40.63 30.35 -17.01
CA ILE A 168 40.98 30.65 -15.61
C ILE A 168 40.59 29.43 -14.80
N CYS A 169 41.59 28.79 -14.19
CA CYS A 169 41.34 27.67 -13.29
C CYS A 169 40.68 28.21 -12.02
N LYS A 170 39.45 27.77 -11.79
CA LYS A 170 38.70 28.00 -10.56
C LYS A 170 38.76 26.73 -9.72
N GLN A 171 38.95 26.86 -8.42
CA GLN A 171 38.82 25.73 -7.50
C GLN A 171 37.37 25.23 -7.45
N ALA A 172 37.17 23.93 -7.36
CA ALA A 172 35.89 23.36 -7.03
C ALA A 172 35.43 23.90 -5.68
N THR A 173 34.17 24.25 -5.57
CA THR A 173 33.58 24.74 -4.31
C THR A 173 33.11 23.58 -3.45
N VAL A 174 32.90 23.81 -2.16
CA VAL A 174 32.31 22.84 -1.25
C VAL A 174 31.05 22.18 -1.84
N GLY A 175 30.84 20.91 -1.59
CA GLY A 175 29.80 20.11 -2.23
C GLY A 175 30.18 19.52 -3.60
N PHE A 176 31.28 19.99 -4.21
CA PHE A 176 31.73 19.56 -5.55
C PHE A 176 33.23 19.20 -5.55
N TYR A 177 33.61 18.32 -6.47
CA TYR A 177 35.01 17.94 -6.69
C TYR A 177 35.40 17.91 -8.19
N VAL A 178 36.67 17.89 -8.46
CA VAL A 178 37.22 17.75 -9.81
C VAL A 178 38.35 16.73 -9.78
N GLY A 179 38.05 15.49 -10.19
CA GLY A 179 38.94 14.34 -10.07
C GLY A 179 40.04 14.24 -11.12
N SER A 180 39.95 15.01 -12.24
CA SER A 180 40.93 14.91 -13.33
C SER A 180 41.43 16.30 -13.78
N GLN A 181 42.69 16.34 -14.17
CA GLN A 181 43.30 17.51 -14.78
C GLN A 181 42.57 17.87 -16.11
N GLY A 182 42.36 19.15 -16.33
CA GLY A 182 41.75 19.65 -17.55
C GLY A 182 40.23 19.55 -17.59
N SER A 183 39.55 19.31 -16.45
CA SER A 183 38.10 19.29 -16.39
C SER A 183 37.52 20.69 -16.59
N LEU A 184 36.42 20.77 -17.34
CA LEU A 184 35.71 22.04 -17.60
C LEU A 184 34.61 22.31 -16.57
N VAL A 185 34.17 21.28 -15.84
CA VAL A 185 33.04 21.30 -14.90
C VAL A 185 33.39 20.63 -13.58
N MET A 186 32.68 21.02 -12.53
CA MET A 186 32.71 20.35 -11.23
C MET A 186 31.73 19.19 -11.22
N THR A 187 32.04 18.13 -10.45
CA THR A 187 31.15 17.00 -10.19
C THR A 187 30.58 17.16 -8.78
N PRO A 188 29.26 17.08 -8.56
CA PRO A 188 28.69 17.09 -7.22
C PRO A 188 29.09 15.84 -6.44
N ALA A 189 29.26 15.95 -5.12
CA ALA A 189 29.40 14.81 -4.24
C ALA A 189 28.21 13.86 -4.43
N ARG A 190 28.47 12.54 -4.47
CA ARG A 190 27.45 11.51 -4.64
C ARG A 190 26.60 11.36 -3.35
N ALA A 191 25.41 10.80 -3.45
CA ALA A 191 24.68 10.33 -2.27
C ALA A 191 25.57 9.36 -1.47
N GLY A 192 25.52 9.46 -0.17
CA GLY A 192 26.45 8.76 0.74
C GLY A 192 27.82 9.42 0.92
N HIS A 193 28.07 10.56 0.26
CA HIS A 193 29.36 11.26 0.25
C HIS A 193 29.18 12.77 0.43
N TYR A 194 30.26 13.45 0.80
CA TYR A 194 30.31 14.90 0.98
C TYR A 194 31.65 15.50 0.50
N VAL A 195 31.67 16.81 0.32
CA VAL A 195 32.87 17.60 0.05
C VAL A 195 32.84 18.87 0.90
N ASP A 196 33.69 18.95 1.91
CA ASP A 196 33.71 20.00 2.94
C ASP A 196 34.73 21.14 2.64
N SER A 197 35.54 21.01 1.61
CA SER A 197 36.62 21.93 1.31
C SER A 197 36.72 22.26 -0.17
N ASP A 198 37.11 23.51 -0.45
CA ASP A 198 37.34 23.96 -1.82
C ASP A 198 38.58 23.27 -2.44
N GLY A 199 38.52 23.03 -3.74
CA GLY A 199 39.58 22.40 -4.49
C GLY A 199 39.70 20.89 -4.29
N ALA A 200 38.65 20.24 -3.81
CA ALA A 200 38.61 18.80 -3.64
C ALA A 200 38.81 18.04 -4.96
N GLN A 201 39.53 16.93 -4.91
CA GLN A 201 39.78 16.06 -6.05
C GLN A 201 38.88 14.82 -6.06
N ALA A 202 38.19 14.55 -4.95
CA ALA A 202 37.23 13.47 -4.79
C ALA A 202 36.22 13.82 -3.69
N ASP A 203 35.09 13.16 -3.67
CA ASP A 203 34.18 13.19 -2.55
C ASP A 203 34.62 12.19 -1.46
N SER A 204 34.28 12.48 -0.21
CA SER A 204 34.56 11.64 0.96
C SER A 204 33.30 10.85 1.34
N PRO A 205 33.37 9.54 1.60
CA PRO A 205 32.21 8.78 2.04
C PRO A 205 31.82 9.17 3.47
N CYS A 206 30.52 9.15 3.77
CA CYS A 206 30.00 9.26 5.12
C CYS A 206 30.54 8.14 6.01
N GLY A 207 30.88 8.47 7.25
CA GLY A 207 31.32 7.48 8.24
C GLY A 207 30.17 6.62 8.77
N ILE A 208 30.53 5.56 9.49
CA ILE A 208 29.55 4.73 10.22
C ILE A 208 28.76 5.64 11.18
N GLY A 209 27.47 5.41 11.33
CA GLY A 209 26.58 6.24 12.13
C GLY A 209 26.08 7.49 11.41
N THR A 210 26.53 7.73 10.16
CA THR A 210 26.12 8.90 9.37
C THR A 210 25.75 8.53 7.93
N TYR A 211 24.87 9.31 7.31
CA TYR A 211 24.40 9.10 5.93
C TYR A 211 24.21 10.43 5.19
N GLN A 212 23.99 10.36 3.88
CA GLN A 212 23.63 11.53 3.09
C GLN A 212 22.76 11.13 1.88
N GLU A 213 21.50 11.55 1.87
CA GLU A 213 20.55 11.21 0.81
C GLU A 213 20.76 12.01 -0.47
N LEU A 214 21.23 13.24 -0.34
CA LEU A 214 21.33 14.19 -1.45
C LEU A 214 22.75 14.25 -2.02
N THR A 215 22.82 14.61 -3.31
CA THR A 215 24.10 14.90 -3.96
C THR A 215 24.54 16.34 -3.69
N GLY A 216 25.85 16.63 -3.85
CA GLY A 216 26.39 17.99 -3.72
C GLY A 216 26.45 18.52 -2.29
N GLN A 217 26.47 17.65 -1.29
CA GLN A 217 26.45 18.03 0.12
C GLN A 217 27.84 18.25 0.68
N THR A 218 27.91 19.03 1.76
CA THR A 218 29.16 19.42 2.44
C THR A 218 29.41 18.67 3.73
N SER A 219 28.44 17.88 4.20
CA SER A 219 28.51 17.09 5.42
C SER A 219 27.57 15.88 5.33
N CYS A 220 27.74 14.95 6.25
CA CYS A 220 26.80 13.85 6.46
C CYS A 220 25.93 14.10 7.70
N ASP A 221 24.70 13.63 7.64
CA ASP A 221 23.76 13.68 8.75
C ASP A 221 23.90 12.45 9.64
N PRO A 222 23.77 12.56 10.97
CA PRO A 222 23.77 11.39 11.85
C PRO A 222 22.52 10.53 11.60
N ALA A 223 22.63 9.22 11.79
CA ALA A 223 21.47 8.33 11.84
C ALA A 223 20.42 8.91 12.79
N ARG A 224 19.15 8.86 12.40
CA ARG A 224 18.03 9.39 13.20
C ARG A 224 17.76 8.49 14.41
N ALA A 225 17.13 9.03 15.45
CA ALA A 225 16.62 8.20 16.54
C ALA A 225 15.69 7.10 15.98
N GLY A 226 15.85 5.86 16.46
CA GLY A 226 15.18 4.69 15.91
C GLY A 226 15.82 4.09 14.66
N TYR A 227 16.99 4.60 14.24
CA TYR A 227 17.73 4.13 13.06
C TYR A 227 19.22 3.95 13.39
N TYR A 228 19.94 3.20 12.55
CA TYR A 228 21.39 3.03 12.61
C TYR A 228 22.02 3.04 11.22
N VAL A 229 23.34 3.24 11.16
CA VAL A 229 24.14 3.13 9.93
C VAL A 229 25.41 2.36 10.26
N ASP A 230 25.51 1.12 9.78
CA ASP A 230 26.64 0.19 10.06
C ASP A 230 27.71 0.17 8.96
N GLY A 231 27.49 0.90 7.86
CA GLY A 231 28.40 0.97 6.73
C GLY A 231 28.87 2.38 6.41
N ILE A 232 30.06 2.49 5.81
CA ILE A 232 30.57 3.75 5.27
C ILE A 232 29.94 4.04 3.90
N GLY A 233 29.74 5.33 3.59
CA GLY A 233 29.15 5.77 2.31
C GLY A 233 27.65 5.49 2.18
N ALA A 234 26.94 5.38 3.29
CA ALA A 234 25.50 5.13 3.29
C ALA A 234 24.73 6.34 2.75
N SER A 235 23.78 6.08 1.85
CA SER A 235 22.84 7.10 1.31
C SER A 235 21.55 7.20 2.11
N SER A 236 21.32 6.30 3.07
CA SER A 236 20.16 6.32 3.99
C SER A 236 20.52 5.61 5.29
N ASP A 237 19.80 5.91 6.35
CA ASP A 237 19.86 5.15 7.60
C ASP A 237 18.91 3.93 7.54
N THR A 238 19.17 2.92 8.37
CA THR A 238 18.40 1.67 8.47
C THR A 238 17.56 1.71 9.74
N PRO A 239 16.26 1.40 9.70
CA PRO A 239 15.43 1.36 10.90
C PRO A 239 15.89 0.24 11.83
N CYS A 240 15.74 0.46 13.14
CA CYS A 240 15.94 -0.57 14.14
C CYS A 240 15.05 -1.80 13.85
N PRO A 241 15.51 -3.02 14.17
CA PRO A 241 14.70 -4.23 14.06
C PRO A 241 13.38 -4.07 14.82
N GLY A 242 12.32 -4.69 14.31
CA GLY A 242 11.00 -4.62 14.94
C GLY A 242 11.04 -4.96 16.43
N GLY A 243 10.38 -4.14 17.25
CA GLY A 243 10.36 -4.26 18.72
C GLY A 243 11.58 -3.66 19.43
N THR A 244 12.52 -3.04 18.70
CA THR A 244 13.67 -2.35 19.28
C THR A 244 13.71 -0.88 18.88
N PHE A 245 14.31 -0.02 19.71
CA PHE A 245 14.44 1.40 19.47
C PHE A 245 15.74 1.93 20.09
N ASN A 246 16.35 2.92 19.46
CA ASN A 246 17.43 3.70 20.04
C ASN A 246 17.03 5.17 20.07
N PRO A 247 16.96 5.83 21.25
CA PRO A 247 16.66 7.25 21.36
C PRO A 247 17.78 8.16 20.86
N ASP A 248 18.99 7.65 20.76
CA ASP A 248 20.16 8.42 20.36
C ASP A 248 20.28 8.53 18.83
N THR A 249 20.85 9.62 18.38
CA THR A 249 21.20 9.81 16.96
C THR A 249 22.64 9.35 16.70
N GLY A 250 22.93 8.94 15.47
CA GLY A 250 24.28 8.53 15.07
C GLY A 250 24.63 7.08 15.46
N SER A 251 23.64 6.24 15.72
CA SER A 251 23.82 4.82 16.02
C SER A 251 24.51 4.07 14.88
N ILE A 252 25.43 3.18 15.24
CA ILE A 252 26.37 2.55 14.30
C ILE A 252 26.05 1.08 13.99
N SER A 253 25.12 0.47 14.72
CA SER A 253 24.76 -0.93 14.53
C SER A 253 23.34 -1.24 15.00
N SER A 254 22.77 -2.36 14.55
CA SER A 254 21.52 -2.90 15.09
C SER A 254 21.63 -3.29 16.58
N GLY A 255 22.84 -3.49 17.11
CA GLY A 255 23.07 -3.74 18.53
C GLY A 255 22.86 -2.52 19.42
N ASP A 256 22.85 -1.31 18.86
CA ASP A 256 22.52 -0.08 19.57
C ASP A 256 21.01 0.09 19.76
N CYS A 257 20.22 -0.72 19.04
CA CYS A 257 18.76 -0.78 19.11
C CYS A 257 18.35 -1.79 20.19
N ASP A 258 18.71 -1.55 21.45
CA ASP A 258 18.56 -2.56 22.51
C ASP A 258 17.17 -2.60 23.18
N GLY A 259 16.27 -1.70 22.83
CA GLY A 259 14.87 -1.73 23.24
C GLY A 259 14.58 -1.83 24.75
N SER A 260 15.60 -1.66 25.58
CA SER A 260 15.55 -1.96 27.00
C SER A 260 15.30 -0.74 27.90
N GLU A 261 14.87 0.39 27.35
CA GLU A 261 14.31 1.45 28.19
C GLU A 261 12.92 1.00 28.69
N PRO A 262 12.70 0.92 29.99
CA PRO A 262 11.38 0.55 30.53
C PRO A 262 10.35 1.61 30.13
N GLY A 263 9.50 1.29 29.14
CA GLY A 263 8.40 2.12 28.69
C GLY A 263 8.36 2.46 27.21
N TYR A 264 9.37 2.14 26.41
CA TYR A 264 9.35 2.32 24.95
C TYR A 264 9.31 0.97 24.22
N ASN A 265 8.24 0.22 24.41
CA ASN A 265 7.82 -0.74 23.40
C ASN A 265 7.20 0.09 22.28
N VAL A 266 7.91 0.29 21.17
CA VAL A 266 7.26 0.75 19.95
C VAL A 266 6.39 -0.42 19.49
N PRO A 267 5.07 -0.32 19.59
CA PRO A 267 4.21 -1.44 19.21
C PRO A 267 4.36 -1.71 17.71
N ILE A 268 4.62 -2.98 17.36
CA ILE A 268 4.78 -3.40 15.98
C ILE A 268 3.40 -3.51 15.35
N LEU A 269 3.23 -2.87 14.20
CA LEU A 269 2.03 -3.02 13.39
C LEU A 269 1.96 -4.44 12.83
N THR A 270 0.91 -5.19 13.17
CA THR A 270 0.67 -6.55 12.64
C THR A 270 -0.35 -6.56 11.50
N GLN A 271 -1.34 -5.66 11.55
CA GLN A 271 -2.35 -5.53 10.51
C GLN A 271 -2.85 -4.07 10.44
N ILE A 272 -3.19 -3.62 9.24
CA ILE A 272 -3.87 -2.34 8.99
C ILE A 272 -5.09 -2.58 8.10
N SER A 273 -6.17 -1.85 8.35
CA SER A 273 -7.37 -1.86 7.51
C SER A 273 -7.93 -0.45 7.39
N SER A 274 -8.23 -0.03 6.17
CA SER A 274 -8.77 1.30 5.88
C SER A 274 -10.20 1.19 5.37
N GLY A 275 -11.10 1.89 6.04
CA GLY A 275 -12.45 2.17 5.55
C GLY A 275 -12.47 3.41 4.64
N SER A 276 -13.68 3.91 4.30
CA SER A 276 -13.82 5.09 3.45
C SER A 276 -13.29 6.37 4.11
N TYR A 277 -13.43 6.49 5.43
CA TYR A 277 -13.13 7.74 6.15
C TYR A 277 -12.30 7.54 7.42
N HIS A 278 -11.92 6.31 7.75
CA HIS A 278 -11.13 5.99 8.94
C HIS A 278 -10.16 4.84 8.64
N THR A 279 -9.18 4.68 9.49
CA THR A 279 -8.18 3.62 9.40
C THR A 279 -7.98 3.01 10.79
N CYS A 280 -7.82 1.70 10.86
CA CYS A 280 -7.56 0.96 12.08
C CYS A 280 -6.34 0.06 11.92
N ALA A 281 -5.61 -0.14 13.01
CA ALA A 281 -4.40 -0.95 13.07
C ALA A 281 -4.44 -1.89 14.28
N VAL A 282 -3.98 -3.11 14.10
CA VAL A 282 -3.71 -4.08 15.18
C VAL A 282 -2.21 -4.07 15.45
N LEU A 283 -1.84 -3.98 16.72
CA LEU A 283 -0.48 -3.98 17.19
C LEU A 283 -0.07 -5.38 17.68
N ASP A 284 1.21 -5.61 17.90
CA ASP A 284 1.77 -6.91 18.30
C ASP A 284 1.33 -7.40 19.69
N ASP A 285 0.91 -6.47 20.55
CA ASP A 285 0.28 -6.78 21.84
C ASP A 285 -1.22 -7.10 21.72
N GLY A 286 -1.76 -7.06 20.48
CA GLY A 286 -3.16 -7.26 20.15
C GLY A 286 -4.07 -6.08 20.49
N SER A 287 -3.51 -4.93 20.89
CA SER A 287 -4.28 -3.69 21.01
C SER A 287 -4.66 -3.16 19.62
N VAL A 288 -5.73 -2.36 19.59
CA VAL A 288 -6.22 -1.74 18.35
C VAL A 288 -6.19 -0.23 18.50
N SER A 289 -5.68 0.45 17.49
CA SER A 289 -5.73 1.91 17.37
C SER A 289 -6.43 2.33 16.09
N CYS A 290 -7.35 3.29 16.17
CA CYS A 290 -8.06 3.82 15.01
C CYS A 290 -7.93 5.35 14.93
N TRP A 291 -8.03 5.90 13.70
CA TRP A 291 -8.02 7.34 13.44
C TRP A 291 -8.82 7.69 12.19
N GLY A 292 -9.17 8.96 12.03
CA GLY A 292 -10.00 9.47 10.96
C GLY A 292 -11.35 9.98 11.46
N ASP A 293 -12.39 9.83 10.66
CA ASP A 293 -13.76 10.21 10.99
C ASP A 293 -14.37 9.30 12.05
N ASN A 294 -15.16 9.89 12.97
CA ASN A 294 -15.83 9.20 14.07
C ASN A 294 -17.30 9.64 14.27
N ALA A 295 -17.91 10.26 13.27
CA ALA A 295 -19.29 10.76 13.38
C ALA A 295 -20.30 9.67 13.73
N ASN A 296 -20.05 8.43 13.31
CA ASN A 296 -20.87 7.25 13.59
C ASN A 296 -20.31 6.37 14.74
N GLY A 297 -19.18 6.75 15.37
CA GLY A 297 -18.52 5.95 16.39
C GLY A 297 -17.58 4.86 15.85
N GLN A 298 -17.16 4.96 14.58
CA GLN A 298 -16.36 3.94 13.89
C GLN A 298 -14.94 3.78 14.43
N LEU A 299 -14.44 4.69 15.28
CA LEU A 299 -13.15 4.54 15.96
C LEU A 299 -13.24 3.65 17.21
N GLY A 300 -14.44 3.45 17.81
CA GLY A 300 -14.63 2.52 18.91
C GLY A 300 -14.07 2.97 20.27
N ASP A 301 -13.74 4.25 20.40
CA ASP A 301 -13.17 4.90 21.60
C ASP A 301 -14.21 5.35 22.63
N GLY A 302 -15.49 5.06 22.41
CA GLY A 302 -16.62 5.49 23.25
C GLY A 302 -17.16 6.88 22.90
N THR A 303 -16.59 7.57 21.94
CA THR A 303 -16.95 8.94 21.53
C THR A 303 -17.48 8.99 20.10
N ARG A 304 -17.80 10.21 19.62
CA ARG A 304 -18.06 10.53 18.20
C ARG A 304 -17.14 11.63 17.70
N VAL A 305 -15.98 11.78 18.33
CA VAL A 305 -14.99 12.79 17.97
C VAL A 305 -13.95 12.15 17.07
N GLY A 306 -13.74 12.70 15.86
CA GLY A 306 -12.70 12.22 14.95
C GLY A 306 -11.29 12.55 15.44
N HIS A 307 -10.34 11.66 15.17
CA HIS A 307 -8.94 11.80 15.55
C HIS A 307 -8.03 11.85 14.32
N THR A 308 -7.08 12.78 14.30
CA THR A 308 -6.07 12.88 13.22
C THR A 308 -4.81 12.04 13.51
N VAL A 309 -4.74 11.45 14.70
CA VAL A 309 -3.67 10.55 15.14
C VAL A 309 -4.30 9.26 15.68
N PRO A 310 -3.60 8.12 15.68
CA PRO A 310 -4.11 6.88 16.24
C PRO A 310 -4.55 7.03 17.70
N ASP A 311 -5.75 6.54 18.03
CA ASP A 311 -6.28 6.47 19.40
C ASP A 311 -6.81 5.08 19.69
N SER A 312 -6.82 4.69 20.96
CA SER A 312 -7.07 3.32 21.40
C SER A 312 -8.55 2.95 21.32
N VAL A 313 -8.84 1.76 20.79
CA VAL A 313 -10.16 1.15 20.80
C VAL A 313 -10.47 0.50 22.17
N LEU A 314 -11.69 0.66 22.65
CA LEU A 314 -12.15 0.08 23.91
C LEU A 314 -12.47 -1.42 23.78
N LEU A 315 -11.47 -2.26 23.53
CA LEU A 315 -11.66 -3.71 23.51
C LEU A 315 -12.10 -4.25 24.89
N PRO A 316 -12.80 -5.40 24.94
CA PRO A 316 -13.12 -6.04 26.21
C PRO A 316 -11.87 -6.37 27.02
N LEU A 317 -11.94 -6.21 28.35
CA LEU A 317 -10.81 -6.40 29.25
C LEU A 317 -10.18 -7.79 29.08
N GLY A 318 -8.86 -7.83 28.91
CA GLY A 318 -8.08 -9.06 28.75
C GLY A 318 -8.26 -9.77 27.40
N LYS A 319 -8.75 -9.04 26.39
CA LYS A 319 -8.88 -9.51 25.02
C LYS A 319 -7.97 -8.77 24.08
N SER A 320 -7.42 -9.49 23.13
CA SER A 320 -6.54 -9.00 22.06
C SER A 320 -7.19 -9.23 20.70
N ALA A 321 -7.04 -8.28 19.78
CA ALA A 321 -7.47 -8.47 18.41
C ALA A 321 -6.44 -9.30 17.61
N VAL A 322 -6.93 -10.22 16.79
CA VAL A 322 -6.10 -11.01 15.85
C VAL A 322 -6.39 -10.65 14.39
N SER A 323 -7.51 -9.98 14.12
CA SER A 323 -7.87 -9.51 12.80
C SER A 323 -8.81 -8.30 12.90
N ILE A 324 -8.68 -7.36 11.97
CA ILE A 324 -9.52 -6.16 11.90
C ILE A 324 -9.95 -5.90 10.46
N SER A 325 -11.16 -5.39 10.28
CA SER A 325 -11.67 -4.95 8.99
C SER A 325 -12.54 -3.70 9.16
N ALA A 326 -12.23 -2.67 8.37
CA ALA A 326 -12.91 -1.39 8.36
C ALA A 326 -13.78 -1.25 7.11
N GLY A 327 -15.09 -1.05 7.30
CA GLY A 327 -16.04 -0.71 6.26
C GLY A 327 -16.13 0.81 6.05
N SER A 328 -17.20 1.31 5.38
CA SER A 328 -17.30 2.76 5.17
C SER A 328 -17.52 3.51 6.47
N TYR A 329 -18.38 3.03 7.34
CA TYR A 329 -18.79 3.71 8.58
C TYR A 329 -18.76 2.80 9.81
N HIS A 330 -18.23 1.58 9.70
CA HIS A 330 -18.16 0.64 10.81
C HIS A 330 -16.85 -0.12 10.77
N THR A 331 -16.52 -0.75 11.88
CA THR A 331 -15.31 -1.55 12.04
C THR A 331 -15.66 -2.85 12.76
N CYS A 332 -15.02 -3.94 12.39
CA CYS A 332 -15.15 -5.24 13.04
C CYS A 332 -13.77 -5.83 13.35
N ALA A 333 -13.64 -6.52 14.48
CA ALA A 333 -12.42 -7.23 14.87
C ALA A 333 -12.73 -8.63 15.41
N VAL A 334 -11.93 -9.60 14.97
CA VAL A 334 -11.88 -10.94 15.58
C VAL A 334 -10.91 -10.89 16.74
N LEU A 335 -11.31 -11.42 17.89
CA LEU A 335 -10.49 -11.46 19.10
C LEU A 335 -9.78 -12.82 19.25
N ASP A 336 -8.84 -12.89 20.17
CA ASP A 336 -7.99 -14.04 20.48
C ASP A 336 -8.75 -15.33 20.87
N ASP A 337 -9.99 -15.18 21.36
CA ASP A 337 -10.90 -16.29 21.66
C ASP A 337 -11.84 -16.63 20.49
N GLY A 338 -11.65 -16.02 19.32
CA GLY A 338 -12.50 -16.16 18.15
C GLY A 338 -13.85 -15.42 18.27
N SER A 339 -14.10 -14.65 19.32
CA SER A 339 -15.29 -13.80 19.38
C SER A 339 -15.16 -12.64 18.41
N LEU A 340 -16.28 -12.24 17.80
CA LEU A 340 -16.35 -11.13 16.87
C LEU A 340 -16.97 -9.90 17.56
N ARG A 341 -16.35 -8.75 17.33
CA ARG A 341 -16.81 -7.44 17.81
C ARG A 341 -16.94 -6.49 16.64
N CYS A 342 -18.05 -5.73 16.59
CA CYS A 342 -18.25 -4.67 15.62
C CYS A 342 -18.68 -3.37 16.31
N TRP A 343 -18.40 -2.22 15.70
CA TRP A 343 -18.76 -0.89 16.18
C TRP A 343 -18.85 0.13 15.04
N GLY A 344 -19.44 1.28 15.30
CA GLY A 344 -19.68 2.32 14.32
C GLY A 344 -21.12 2.39 13.87
N GLY A 345 -21.34 2.77 12.60
CA GLY A 345 -22.62 2.89 11.93
C GLY A 345 -23.38 1.57 11.86
N ASN A 346 -24.72 1.62 12.02
CA ASN A 346 -25.56 0.41 12.09
C ASN A 346 -26.95 0.59 11.45
N GLU A 347 -27.10 1.55 10.56
CA GLU A 347 -28.41 1.86 9.95
C GLU A 347 -29.05 0.63 9.27
N PHE A 348 -28.22 -0.22 8.67
CA PHE A 348 -28.65 -1.42 7.95
C PHE A 348 -28.47 -2.72 8.76
N GLY A 349 -27.98 -2.63 10.02
CA GLY A 349 -27.68 -3.79 10.85
C GLY A 349 -26.27 -4.37 10.63
N GLN A 350 -25.36 -3.61 10.03
CA GLN A 350 -24.00 -4.07 9.69
C GLN A 350 -23.13 -4.44 10.90
N LEU A 351 -23.53 -4.10 12.12
CA LEU A 351 -22.87 -4.55 13.34
C LEU A 351 -23.27 -5.98 13.77
N GLY A 352 -24.40 -6.50 13.26
CA GLY A 352 -24.84 -7.86 13.55
C GLY A 352 -25.30 -8.10 14.99
N ASP A 353 -25.58 -7.06 15.77
CA ASP A 353 -26.04 -7.11 17.17
C ASP A 353 -27.56 -7.29 17.32
N GLY A 354 -28.29 -7.53 16.22
CA GLY A 354 -29.74 -7.65 16.18
C GLY A 354 -30.49 -6.33 16.20
N THR A 355 -29.79 -5.20 16.10
CA THR A 355 -30.35 -3.85 16.12
C THR A 355 -29.92 -3.04 14.91
N SER A 356 -30.48 -1.84 14.75
CA SER A 356 -30.01 -0.80 13.82
C SER A 356 -29.46 0.42 14.57
N VAL A 357 -28.97 0.23 15.79
CA VAL A 357 -28.45 1.31 16.63
C VAL A 357 -26.93 1.36 16.52
N GLU A 358 -26.39 2.53 16.18
CA GLU A 358 -24.95 2.80 16.13
C GLU A 358 -24.27 2.55 17.50
N ARG A 359 -23.02 2.13 17.46
CA ARG A 359 -22.24 1.84 18.66
C ARG A 359 -20.90 2.59 18.62
N THR A 360 -20.64 3.37 19.65
CA THR A 360 -19.35 4.05 19.82
C THR A 360 -18.27 3.17 20.44
N SER A 361 -18.61 1.95 20.85
CA SER A 361 -17.71 0.96 21.46
C SER A 361 -18.01 -0.44 20.91
N PRO A 362 -17.03 -1.36 20.89
CA PRO A 362 -17.19 -2.70 20.38
C PRO A 362 -18.32 -3.51 21.03
N VAL A 363 -19.29 -4.01 20.21
CA VAL A 363 -20.39 -4.89 20.66
C VAL A 363 -20.21 -6.30 20.14
N SER A 364 -20.77 -7.30 20.85
CA SER A 364 -20.72 -8.70 20.46
C SER A 364 -21.61 -8.97 19.25
N VAL A 365 -21.10 -9.78 18.34
CA VAL A 365 -21.83 -10.40 17.24
C VAL A 365 -22.19 -11.83 17.62
N ASP A 366 -23.46 -12.25 17.50
CA ASP A 366 -23.88 -13.64 17.74
C ASP A 366 -23.72 -14.47 16.45
N LEU A 367 -22.66 -15.26 16.40
CA LEU A 367 -22.35 -16.15 15.26
C LEU A 367 -23.11 -17.50 15.35
N GLY A 368 -23.89 -17.71 16.41
CA GLY A 368 -24.55 -18.97 16.73
C GLY A 368 -23.80 -19.79 17.79
N SER A 369 -24.52 -20.76 18.38
CA SER A 369 -24.01 -21.51 19.53
C SER A 369 -22.71 -22.26 19.24
N GLY A 370 -21.65 -21.93 19.97
CA GLY A 370 -20.34 -22.59 19.88
C GLY A 370 -19.52 -22.25 18.65
N ARG A 371 -19.89 -21.20 17.89
CA ARG A 371 -19.16 -20.76 16.72
C ARG A 371 -18.22 -19.61 17.06
N THR A 372 -17.07 -19.61 16.37
CA THR A 372 -16.05 -18.56 16.41
C THR A 372 -15.77 -18.06 15.00
N ALA A 373 -15.31 -16.81 14.90
CA ALA A 373 -14.83 -16.25 13.64
C ALA A 373 -13.34 -16.56 13.44
N VAL A 374 -12.97 -16.89 12.22
CA VAL A 374 -11.57 -17.04 11.77
C VAL A 374 -11.10 -15.78 11.07
N SER A 375 -11.99 -15.15 10.27
CA SER A 375 -11.73 -13.87 9.62
C SER A 375 -13.02 -13.08 9.46
N VAL A 376 -12.88 -11.77 9.26
CA VAL A 376 -13.99 -10.84 9.02
C VAL A 376 -13.62 -9.91 7.85
N SER A 377 -14.61 -9.58 7.04
CA SER A 377 -14.51 -8.58 5.99
C SER A 377 -15.73 -7.66 6.04
N ALA A 378 -15.48 -6.36 6.09
CA ALA A 378 -16.47 -5.29 6.15
C ALA A 378 -16.54 -4.57 4.80
N GLY A 379 -17.72 -4.57 4.19
CA GLY A 379 -18.03 -3.78 3.00
C GLY A 379 -18.51 -2.37 3.35
N GLU A 380 -19.20 -1.69 2.43
CA GLU A 380 -19.72 -0.35 2.68
C GLU A 380 -20.68 -0.33 3.88
N SER A 381 -21.70 -1.16 3.86
CA SER A 381 -22.75 -1.22 4.89
C SER A 381 -23.17 -2.67 5.19
N HIS A 382 -22.31 -3.64 4.93
CA HIS A 382 -22.52 -5.05 5.26
C HIS A 382 -21.24 -5.65 5.81
N THR A 383 -21.34 -6.81 6.41
CA THR A 383 -20.21 -7.53 6.99
C THR A 383 -20.33 -9.01 6.70
N CYS A 384 -19.23 -9.67 6.42
CA CYS A 384 -19.12 -11.11 6.26
C CYS A 384 -18.03 -11.67 7.17
N ALA A 385 -18.24 -12.88 7.69
CA ALA A 385 -17.24 -13.60 8.50
C ALA A 385 -17.13 -15.05 8.06
N VAL A 386 -15.89 -15.55 8.02
CA VAL A 386 -15.58 -16.98 7.92
C VAL A 386 -15.54 -17.56 9.32
N LEU A 387 -16.21 -18.68 9.51
CA LEU A 387 -16.32 -19.36 10.80
C LEU A 387 -15.33 -20.51 10.94
N ASP A 388 -15.20 -21.02 12.15
CA ASP A 388 -14.35 -22.17 12.53
C ASP A 388 -14.68 -23.49 11.82
N ASP A 389 -15.89 -23.61 11.27
CA ASP A 389 -16.31 -24.73 10.42
C ASP A 389 -16.15 -24.45 8.91
N SER A 390 -15.47 -23.38 8.56
CA SER A 390 -15.29 -22.88 7.18
C SER A 390 -16.61 -22.49 6.49
N GLY A 391 -17.70 -22.29 7.25
CA GLY A 391 -18.93 -21.67 6.78
C GLY A 391 -18.79 -20.15 6.74
N VAL A 392 -19.63 -19.50 5.95
CA VAL A 392 -19.68 -18.03 5.85
C VAL A 392 -21.02 -17.53 6.37
N LYS A 393 -20.98 -16.46 7.16
CA LYS A 393 -22.16 -15.68 7.52
C LYS A 393 -21.96 -14.23 7.13
N CYS A 394 -23.06 -13.64 6.58
CA CYS A 394 -23.08 -12.22 6.24
C CYS A 394 -24.31 -11.55 6.86
N TRP A 395 -24.23 -10.20 7.05
CA TRP A 395 -25.31 -9.38 7.59
C TRP A 395 -25.12 -7.90 7.23
N GLY A 396 -26.13 -7.09 7.45
CA GLY A 396 -26.17 -5.68 7.09
C GLY A 396 -27.06 -5.40 5.90
N GLU A 397 -26.67 -4.45 5.06
CA GLU A 397 -27.37 -4.08 3.84
C GLU A 397 -27.42 -5.23 2.84
N ASN A 398 -28.57 -5.40 2.18
CA ASN A 398 -28.78 -6.48 1.21
C ASN A 398 -29.58 -6.05 -0.04
N SER A 399 -29.71 -4.76 -0.31
CA SER A 399 -30.48 -4.26 -1.45
C SER A 399 -29.98 -4.79 -2.79
N ASN A 400 -28.68 -5.14 -2.86
CA ASN A 400 -28.00 -5.69 -4.03
C ASN A 400 -27.63 -7.18 -3.87
N GLY A 401 -28.25 -7.90 -2.92
CA GLY A 401 -27.98 -9.31 -2.70
C GLY A 401 -26.61 -9.61 -2.08
N GLN A 402 -25.91 -8.59 -1.51
CA GLN A 402 -24.56 -8.72 -0.98
C GLN A 402 -24.46 -9.66 0.23
N ILE A 403 -25.56 -9.99 0.90
CA ILE A 403 -25.59 -11.00 1.96
C ILE A 403 -25.43 -12.42 1.41
N GLY A 404 -25.90 -12.69 0.18
CA GLY A 404 -25.74 -14.00 -0.46
C GLY A 404 -26.70 -15.08 0.06
N ASP A 405 -27.79 -14.69 0.73
CA ASP A 405 -28.82 -15.58 1.30
C ASP A 405 -29.99 -15.83 0.34
N GLY A 406 -29.82 -15.56 -0.96
CA GLY A 406 -30.84 -15.69 -1.98
C GLY A 406 -31.91 -14.60 -1.95
N THR A 407 -31.77 -13.58 -1.10
CA THR A 407 -32.73 -12.47 -0.95
C THR A 407 -32.10 -11.11 -1.21
N SER A 408 -32.91 -10.06 -1.18
CA SER A 408 -32.46 -8.66 -1.16
C SER A 408 -32.93 -7.91 0.10
N THR A 409 -33.09 -8.64 1.22
CA THR A 409 -33.59 -8.07 2.48
C THR A 409 -32.43 -7.91 3.46
N ASN A 410 -32.29 -6.72 4.07
CA ASN A 410 -31.29 -6.44 5.09
C ASN A 410 -31.36 -7.41 6.26
N ARG A 411 -30.22 -7.74 6.83
CA ARG A 411 -30.09 -8.66 7.97
C ARG A 411 -29.47 -7.95 9.15
N LEU A 412 -30.20 -7.85 10.26
CA LEU A 412 -29.69 -7.25 11.50
C LEU A 412 -28.79 -8.21 12.30
N SER A 413 -28.79 -9.48 11.95
CA SER A 413 -28.01 -10.55 12.59
C SER A 413 -27.38 -11.45 11.54
N PRO A 414 -26.27 -12.13 11.85
CA PRO A 414 -25.57 -13.02 10.93
C PRO A 414 -26.46 -14.14 10.38
N VAL A 415 -26.54 -14.28 9.06
CA VAL A 415 -27.21 -15.37 8.35
C VAL A 415 -26.20 -16.14 7.50
N SER A 416 -26.47 -17.43 7.27
CA SER A 416 -25.62 -18.24 6.39
C SER A 416 -25.75 -17.77 4.95
N VAL A 417 -24.65 -17.87 4.21
CA VAL A 417 -24.59 -17.64 2.77
C VAL A 417 -24.98 -18.96 2.08
N ASP A 418 -25.98 -18.92 1.19
CA ASP A 418 -26.58 -20.11 0.57
C ASP A 418 -26.08 -20.35 -0.87
#